data_4f7569010a4a4585bdd404d0ff6b9d61
#
_entry.id   4f7569010a4a4585bdd404d0ff6b9d61
#
_cell.length_a   1.000
_cell.length_b   1.000
_cell.length_c   1.000
_cell.angle_alpha   90.00
_cell.angle_beta   90.00
_cell.angle_gamma   90.00
#
_symmetry.space_group_name_H-M   'P 1'
#
loop_
_entity.id
_entity.type
_entity.pdbx_description
1 polymer ?
#
loop_
_entity_poly.entity_id
_entity_poly.type
_entity_poly.pdbx_seq_one_letter_code
_entity_poly.pdbx_strand_id
1 'polypeptide(L)'
;RATLWSAAENSVTKPTPTQEKDKKELEVLKVLYAAFAEGKPASGVALKGEDSKLVKGFRFLSEKPTIVALNVPETALGKTFTVPGYAVVPVCAKLELELLGMEPAERDAFMGDYGLKKLATPELIQAAFRSLGLQYFFTAGDDECRAWIIRKGDDAVESASKIHSD
;
A
#
# COMPACT_ATOMS: atom_id res chain seq x y z
N ARG A 1 -2.85 -27.88 -2.17
CA ARG A 1 -1.64 -27.27 -2.80
C ARG A 1 -0.52 -28.27 -3.04
N ALA A 2 -0.40 -29.32 -2.21
CA ALA A 2 0.47 -30.47 -2.52
C ALA A 2 0.08 -31.20 -3.81
N THR A 3 -1.17 -31.14 -4.23
CA THR A 3 -1.69 -31.77 -5.45
C THR A 3 -1.20 -31.10 -6.75
N LEU A 4 -0.89 -29.81 -6.75
CA LEU A 4 -0.30 -29.10 -7.91
C LEU A 4 1.16 -29.57 -8.16
N TRP A 5 1.88 -29.89 -7.09
CA TRP A 5 3.26 -30.42 -7.18
C TRP A 5 3.31 -31.78 -7.85
N SER A 6 2.41 -32.69 -7.46
CA SER A 6 2.39 -34.06 -7.98
C SER A 6 1.87 -34.15 -9.43
N ALA A 7 0.94 -33.29 -9.83
CA ALA A 7 0.38 -33.30 -11.18
C ALA A 7 1.35 -32.75 -12.25
N ALA A 8 2.25 -31.84 -11.90
CA ALA A 8 3.22 -31.25 -12.82
C ALA A 8 4.42 -32.17 -13.11
N GLU A 9 4.78 -33.09 -12.19
CA GLU A 9 5.94 -33.95 -12.32
C GLU A 9 5.67 -35.28 -13.08
N ASN A 10 4.41 -35.73 -13.18
CA ASN A 10 4.08 -37.09 -13.67
C ASN A 10 3.51 -37.18 -15.08
N SER A 11 3.55 -36.11 -15.90
CA SER A 11 3.00 -36.14 -17.24
C SER A 11 4.02 -36.58 -18.28
N VAL A 12 3.90 -37.83 -18.75
CA VAL A 12 4.69 -38.41 -19.86
C VAL A 12 4.12 -38.05 -21.27
N THR A 13 2.93 -37.43 -21.32
CA THR A 13 2.26 -36.97 -22.55
C THR A 13 2.47 -35.45 -22.76
N LYS A 14 2.35 -34.97 -24.02
CA LYS A 14 2.40 -33.52 -24.31
C LYS A 14 1.47 -32.79 -23.34
N PRO A 15 1.99 -31.79 -22.59
CA PRO A 15 1.19 -31.11 -21.59
C PRO A 15 0.00 -30.40 -22.23
N THR A 16 -1.16 -30.49 -21.59
CA THR A 16 -2.31 -29.68 -21.96
C THR A 16 -2.03 -28.20 -21.67
N PRO A 17 -2.73 -27.24 -22.31
CA PRO A 17 -2.56 -25.80 -22.01
C PRO A 17 -2.70 -25.47 -20.52
N THR A 18 -3.55 -26.19 -19.80
CA THR A 18 -3.72 -26.04 -18.34
C THR A 18 -2.46 -26.50 -17.60
N GLN A 19 -1.88 -27.64 -17.97
CA GLN A 19 -0.65 -28.17 -17.36
C GLN A 19 0.57 -27.27 -17.63
N GLU A 20 0.64 -26.63 -18.80
CA GLU A 20 1.69 -25.66 -19.10
C GLU A 20 1.57 -24.40 -18.23
N LYS A 21 0.34 -23.95 -18.01
CA LYS A 21 0.07 -22.83 -17.10
C LYS A 21 0.46 -23.17 -15.67
N ASP A 22 0.07 -24.36 -15.19
CA ASP A 22 0.38 -24.84 -13.83
C ASP A 22 1.89 -24.99 -13.61
N LYS A 23 2.64 -25.46 -14.66
CA LYS A 23 4.10 -25.52 -14.60
C LYS A 23 4.73 -24.14 -14.47
N LYS A 24 4.29 -23.17 -15.28
CA LYS A 24 4.78 -21.77 -15.17
C LYS A 24 4.46 -21.18 -13.81
N GLU A 25 3.24 -21.38 -13.31
CA GLU A 25 2.86 -20.92 -11.99
C GLU A 25 3.77 -21.50 -10.90
N LEU A 26 4.07 -22.81 -10.99
CA LEU A 26 4.98 -23.48 -10.06
C LEU A 26 6.39 -22.89 -10.10
N GLU A 27 6.93 -22.60 -11.30
CA GLU A 27 8.26 -21.97 -11.45
C GLU A 27 8.29 -20.60 -10.78
N VAL A 28 7.28 -19.78 -11.00
CA VAL A 28 7.17 -18.46 -10.37
C VAL A 28 7.03 -18.57 -8.85
N LEU A 29 6.25 -19.53 -8.37
CA LEU A 29 6.11 -19.79 -6.93
C LEU A 29 7.42 -20.27 -6.28
N LYS A 30 8.25 -21.06 -6.99
CA LYS A 30 9.59 -21.44 -6.51
C LYS A 30 10.50 -20.23 -6.34
N VAL A 31 10.47 -19.29 -7.29
CA VAL A 31 11.25 -18.03 -7.20
C VAL A 31 10.80 -17.20 -6.00
N LEU A 32 9.50 -17.05 -5.81
CA LEU A 32 8.94 -16.33 -4.65
C LEU A 32 9.29 -17.04 -3.33
N TYR A 33 9.21 -18.36 -3.30
CA TYR A 33 9.58 -19.13 -2.12
C TYR A 33 11.05 -18.94 -1.71
N ALA A 34 11.96 -18.96 -2.68
CA ALA A 34 13.37 -18.70 -2.43
C ALA A 34 13.60 -17.28 -1.87
N ALA A 35 12.93 -16.27 -2.44
CA ALA A 35 13.00 -14.91 -1.93
C ALA A 35 12.46 -14.79 -0.49
N PHE A 36 11.34 -15.45 -0.19
CA PHE A 36 10.78 -15.45 1.16
C PHE A 36 11.67 -16.16 2.17
N ALA A 37 12.34 -17.24 1.76
CA ALA A 37 13.33 -17.93 2.61
C ALA A 37 14.51 -17.03 2.98
N GLU A 38 14.85 -16.06 2.12
CA GLU A 38 15.86 -15.03 2.37
C GLU A 38 15.28 -13.78 3.10
N GLY A 39 14.02 -13.79 3.49
CA GLY A 39 13.36 -12.65 4.14
C GLY A 39 13.01 -11.50 3.20
N LYS A 40 13.10 -11.70 1.87
CA LYS A 40 12.74 -10.69 0.87
C LYS A 40 11.22 -10.64 0.66
N PRO A 41 10.59 -9.45 0.58
CA PRO A 41 9.16 -9.33 0.30
C PRO A 41 8.85 -9.69 -1.17
N ALA A 42 7.60 -10.05 -1.47
CA ALA A 42 7.15 -10.32 -2.85
C ALA A 42 7.35 -9.10 -3.77
N SER A 43 7.17 -7.88 -3.25
CA SER A 43 7.42 -6.62 -3.97
C SER A 43 8.89 -6.44 -4.40
N GLY A 44 9.83 -7.12 -3.76
CA GLY A 44 11.25 -7.11 -4.10
C GLY A 44 11.62 -8.10 -5.21
N VAL A 45 10.69 -8.96 -5.65
CA VAL A 45 10.90 -9.93 -6.72
C VAL A 45 10.39 -9.35 -8.04
N ALA A 46 11.29 -9.19 -9.01
CA ALA A 46 10.96 -8.60 -10.32
C ALA A 46 10.19 -9.60 -11.19
N LEU A 47 8.91 -9.79 -10.93
CA LEU A 47 8.01 -10.54 -11.81
C LEU A 47 7.50 -9.64 -12.94
N LYS A 48 7.53 -10.11 -14.16
CA LYS A 48 7.15 -9.34 -15.35
C LYS A 48 6.00 -10.01 -16.11
N GLY A 49 5.14 -9.17 -16.71
CA GLY A 49 4.14 -9.60 -17.68
C GLY A 49 3.21 -10.71 -17.15
N GLU A 50 3.23 -11.85 -17.82
CA GLU A 50 2.37 -13.00 -17.52
C GLU A 50 2.67 -13.64 -16.16
N ASP A 51 3.93 -13.66 -15.72
CA ASP A 51 4.33 -14.25 -14.44
C ASP A 51 3.67 -13.55 -13.25
N SER A 52 3.61 -12.22 -13.29
CA SER A 52 2.89 -11.43 -12.29
C SER A 52 1.39 -11.76 -12.25
N LYS A 53 0.77 -12.00 -13.43
CA LYS A 53 -0.65 -12.36 -13.50
C LYS A 53 -0.94 -13.74 -12.89
N LEU A 54 -0.02 -14.71 -13.08
CA LEU A 54 -0.18 -16.07 -12.54
C LEU A 54 -0.29 -16.08 -11.02
N VAL A 55 0.49 -15.23 -10.33
CA VAL A 55 0.53 -15.22 -8.87
C VAL A 55 -0.38 -14.17 -8.22
N LYS A 56 -1.01 -13.30 -9.01
CA LYS A 56 -1.91 -12.24 -8.51
C LYS A 56 -3.05 -12.76 -7.64
N GLY A 57 -3.53 -13.97 -7.93
CA GLY A 57 -4.59 -14.64 -7.16
C GLY A 57 -4.21 -14.97 -5.72
N PHE A 58 -2.92 -15.12 -5.40
CA PHE A 58 -2.43 -15.43 -4.06
C PHE A 58 -2.49 -14.23 -3.11
N ARG A 59 -2.50 -13.00 -3.63
CA ARG A 59 -2.62 -11.75 -2.87
C ARG A 59 -1.64 -11.69 -1.68
N PHE A 60 -0.35 -11.91 -1.97
CA PHE A 60 0.68 -11.85 -0.93
C PHE A 60 0.65 -10.51 -0.19
N LEU A 61 0.67 -10.55 1.14
CA LEU A 61 0.67 -9.33 1.95
C LEU A 61 1.92 -8.48 1.69
N SER A 62 3.06 -9.14 1.48
CA SER A 62 4.35 -8.49 1.19
C SER A 62 4.45 -7.89 -0.23
N GLU A 63 3.44 -8.07 -1.08
CA GLU A 63 3.29 -7.38 -2.38
C GLU A 63 2.62 -6.01 -2.21
N LYS A 64 1.87 -5.84 -1.12
CA LYS A 64 1.12 -4.60 -0.89
C LYS A 64 2.03 -3.47 -0.43
N PRO A 65 1.77 -2.23 -0.87
CA PRO A 65 2.43 -1.05 -0.31
C PRO A 65 2.27 -1.03 1.20
N THR A 66 3.38 -0.82 1.91
CA THR A 66 3.40 -0.84 3.37
C THR A 66 3.98 0.46 3.90
N ILE A 67 3.34 1.02 4.90
CA ILE A 67 3.83 2.14 5.70
C ILE A 67 3.93 1.70 7.16
N VAL A 68 4.83 2.29 7.91
CA VAL A 68 5.03 2.01 9.34
C VAL A 68 4.47 3.18 10.15
N ALA A 69 3.37 2.96 10.86
CA ALA A 69 2.93 3.86 11.91
C ALA A 69 3.67 3.47 13.20
N LEU A 70 4.69 4.22 13.56
CA LEU A 70 5.53 3.95 14.71
C LEU A 70 4.95 4.62 15.95
N ASN A 71 4.38 3.83 16.87
CA ASN A 71 3.90 4.38 18.14
C ASN A 71 5.09 4.74 19.04
N VAL A 72 5.19 6.02 19.38
CA VAL A 72 6.31 6.58 20.17
C VAL A 72 5.77 7.29 21.41
N PRO A 73 6.54 7.38 22.50
CA PRO A 73 6.18 8.21 23.64
C PRO A 73 6.25 9.71 23.28
N GLU A 74 5.54 10.54 24.05
CA GLU A 74 5.51 12.01 23.89
C GLU A 74 6.92 12.61 23.80
N THR A 75 7.87 12.12 24.61
CA THR A 75 9.27 12.57 24.65
C THR A 75 10.07 12.29 23.38
N ALA A 76 9.51 11.50 22.48
CA ALA A 76 10.12 11.13 21.20
C ALA A 76 9.44 11.80 20.00
N LEU A 77 8.41 12.61 20.24
CA LEU A 77 7.78 13.41 19.17
C LEU A 77 8.80 14.39 18.57
N GLY A 78 8.66 14.64 17.27
CA GLY A 78 9.59 15.48 16.52
C GLY A 78 10.93 14.81 16.17
N LYS A 79 11.23 13.62 16.68
CA LYS A 79 12.41 12.85 16.26
C LYS A 79 12.16 12.14 14.94
N THR A 80 13.23 11.98 14.15
CA THR A 80 13.20 11.24 12.91
C THR A 80 13.47 9.76 13.16
N PHE A 81 12.64 8.91 12.60
CA PHE A 81 12.79 7.45 12.66
C PHE A 81 12.86 6.90 11.24
N THR A 82 13.72 5.92 11.03
CA THR A 82 13.89 5.26 9.74
C THR A 82 13.76 3.75 9.88
N VAL A 83 12.99 3.14 8.99
CA VAL A 83 12.93 1.69 8.79
C VAL A 83 13.30 1.44 7.34
N PRO A 84 14.39 0.71 7.06
CA PRO A 84 14.84 0.49 5.69
C PRO A 84 13.72 -0.08 4.81
N GLY A 85 13.49 0.57 3.66
CA GLY A 85 12.48 0.14 2.69
C GLY A 85 11.04 0.58 2.98
N TYR A 86 10.78 1.29 4.08
CA TYR A 86 9.43 1.73 4.45
C TYR A 86 9.35 3.22 4.75
N ALA A 87 8.22 3.82 4.39
CA ALA A 87 7.86 5.14 4.89
C ALA A 87 7.42 5.01 6.36
N VAL A 88 7.99 5.84 7.24
CA VAL A 88 7.70 5.82 8.67
C VAL A 88 6.96 7.10 9.05
N VAL A 89 5.85 6.95 9.76
CA VAL A 89 5.12 8.06 10.39
C VAL A 89 5.12 7.81 11.90
N PRO A 90 5.86 8.60 12.67
CA PRO A 90 5.82 8.50 14.13
C PRO A 90 4.49 9.06 14.65
N VAL A 91 3.85 8.33 15.54
CA VAL A 91 2.55 8.64 16.13
C VAL A 91 2.63 8.45 17.64
N CYS A 92 2.22 9.42 18.42
CA CYS A 92 1.90 9.19 19.83
C CYS A 92 0.40 8.95 19.96
N ALA A 93 -0.01 7.68 19.91
CA ALA A 93 -1.43 7.32 19.84
C ALA A 93 -2.24 7.85 21.04
N LYS A 94 -1.63 7.88 22.23
CA LYS A 94 -2.28 8.45 23.43
C LYS A 94 -2.57 9.94 23.24
N LEU A 95 -1.56 10.71 22.85
CA LEU A 95 -1.69 12.15 22.66
C LEU A 95 -2.64 12.49 21.51
N GLU A 96 -2.57 11.75 20.39
CA GLU A 96 -3.51 11.91 19.27
C GLU A 96 -4.97 11.72 19.72
N LEU A 97 -5.23 10.71 20.55
CA LEU A 97 -6.57 10.45 21.06
C LEU A 97 -7.07 11.57 21.97
N GLU A 98 -6.21 12.10 22.85
CA GLU A 98 -6.52 13.24 23.71
C GLU A 98 -6.84 14.50 22.88
N LEU A 99 -5.99 14.81 21.90
CA LEU A 99 -6.17 15.97 21.02
C LEU A 99 -7.42 15.89 20.13
N LEU A 100 -7.81 14.68 19.69
CA LEU A 100 -9.04 14.50 18.93
C LEU A 100 -10.31 14.77 19.75
N GLY A 101 -10.25 14.63 21.06
CA GLY A 101 -11.35 14.92 21.98
C GLY A 101 -11.48 16.40 22.39
N MET A 102 -10.50 17.26 22.02
CA MET A 102 -10.48 18.68 22.39
C MET A 102 -11.20 19.55 21.35
N GLU A 103 -11.74 20.67 21.81
CA GLU A 103 -12.22 21.73 20.92
C GLU A 103 -11.07 22.32 20.10
N PRO A 104 -11.30 22.78 18.85
CA PRO A 104 -10.24 23.20 17.93
C PRO A 104 -9.28 24.25 18.52
N ALA A 105 -9.80 25.26 19.18
CA ALA A 105 -8.97 26.33 19.76
C ALA A 105 -8.09 25.85 20.93
N GLU A 106 -8.63 24.98 21.77
CA GLU A 106 -7.90 24.37 22.89
C GLU A 106 -6.81 23.41 22.36
N ARG A 107 -7.15 22.61 21.37
CA ARG A 107 -6.21 21.71 20.71
C ARG A 107 -5.02 22.45 20.08
N ASP A 108 -5.28 23.58 19.40
CA ASP A 108 -4.21 24.35 18.75
C ASP A 108 -3.26 24.97 19.79
N ALA A 109 -3.79 25.45 20.91
CA ALA A 109 -2.96 25.93 22.02
C ALA A 109 -2.12 24.82 22.63
N PHE A 110 -2.72 23.68 22.92
CA PHE A 110 -2.03 22.50 23.45
C PHE A 110 -0.95 21.97 22.51
N MET A 111 -1.21 21.89 21.21
CA MET A 111 -0.23 21.51 20.22
C MET A 111 0.97 22.47 20.20
N GLY A 112 0.73 23.78 20.40
CA GLY A 112 1.78 24.80 20.51
C GLY A 112 2.73 24.53 21.67
N ASP A 113 2.20 24.16 22.83
CA ASP A 113 2.99 23.86 24.05
C ASP A 113 3.91 22.62 23.84
N TYR A 114 3.48 21.65 23.06
CA TYR A 114 4.27 20.48 22.68
C TYR A 114 5.16 20.69 21.44
N GLY A 115 5.13 21.87 20.84
CA GLY A 115 5.88 22.15 19.61
C GLY A 115 5.40 21.36 18.40
N LEU A 116 4.16 20.87 18.42
CA LEU A 116 3.56 20.08 17.37
C LEU A 116 2.94 21.01 16.33
N LYS A 117 3.37 20.89 15.09
CA LYS A 117 2.83 21.68 13.96
C LYS A 117 1.56 21.08 13.36
N LYS A 118 1.36 19.77 13.51
CA LYS A 118 0.24 19.02 12.95
C LYS A 118 0.07 17.69 13.69
N LEU A 119 -1.13 17.15 13.63
CA LEU A 119 -1.43 15.80 14.06
C LEU A 119 -0.73 14.78 13.13
N ALA A 120 -0.39 13.62 13.66
CA ALA A 120 0.19 12.52 12.87
C ALA A 120 -0.87 11.84 11.99
N THR A 121 -2.16 11.84 12.38
CA THR A 121 -3.25 11.22 11.62
C THR A 121 -3.37 11.73 10.19
N PRO A 122 -3.40 13.05 9.88
CA PRO A 122 -3.39 13.55 8.51
C PRO A 122 -2.12 13.14 7.73
N GLU A 123 -0.97 13.08 8.39
CA GLU A 123 0.27 12.65 7.75
C GLU A 123 0.23 11.17 7.39
N LEU A 124 -0.33 10.33 8.26
CA LEU A 124 -0.54 8.91 8.02
C LEU A 124 -1.46 8.68 6.80
N ILE A 125 -2.56 9.42 6.71
CA ILE A 125 -3.47 9.38 5.56
C ILE A 125 -2.72 9.77 4.28
N GLN A 126 -1.96 10.86 4.30
CA GLN A 126 -1.19 11.29 3.14
C GLN A 126 -0.10 10.28 2.75
N ALA A 127 0.56 9.65 3.72
CA ALA A 127 1.53 8.59 3.47
C ALA A 127 0.87 7.39 2.80
N ALA A 128 -0.32 6.99 3.25
CA ALA A 128 -1.12 5.93 2.63
C ALA A 128 -1.50 6.28 1.18
N PHE A 129 -1.98 7.48 0.91
CA PHE A 129 -2.27 7.95 -0.44
C PHE A 129 -1.06 7.87 -1.36
N ARG A 130 0.09 8.37 -0.89
CA ARG A 130 1.35 8.31 -1.67
C ARG A 130 1.80 6.87 -1.93
N SER A 131 1.69 5.99 -0.94
CA SER A 131 2.11 4.59 -1.07
C SER A 131 1.23 3.80 -2.04
N LEU A 132 -0.05 4.16 -2.15
CA LEU A 132 -1.00 3.59 -3.11
C LEU A 132 -0.89 4.21 -4.51
N GLY A 133 -0.03 5.21 -4.70
CA GLY A 133 0.06 5.95 -5.96
C GLY A 133 -1.21 6.73 -6.28
N LEU A 134 -1.96 7.14 -5.26
CA LEU A 134 -3.17 7.93 -5.42
C LEU A 134 -2.87 9.42 -5.39
N GLN A 135 -3.68 10.17 -6.12
CA GLN A 135 -3.77 11.62 -6.07
C GLN A 135 -5.23 12.04 -6.21
N TYR A 136 -5.51 13.29 -5.98
CA TYR A 136 -6.86 13.84 -6.19
C TYR A 136 -6.78 15.11 -7.03
N PHE A 137 -7.86 15.37 -7.75
CA PHE A 137 -8.13 16.64 -8.37
C PHE A 137 -9.48 17.17 -7.91
N PHE A 138 -9.72 18.45 -8.11
CA PHE A 138 -10.93 19.09 -7.68
C PHE A 138 -11.75 19.53 -8.88
N THR A 139 -13.06 19.39 -8.77
CA THR A 139 -14.02 20.12 -9.59
C THR A 139 -14.66 21.20 -8.72
N ALA A 140 -14.81 22.39 -9.28
CA ALA A 140 -15.48 23.50 -8.63
C ALA A 140 -16.59 24.01 -9.58
N GLY A 141 -17.80 24.06 -9.05
CA GLY A 141 -18.97 24.64 -9.70
C GLY A 141 -19.63 25.65 -8.76
N ASP A 142 -20.70 26.26 -9.22
CA ASP A 142 -21.44 27.25 -8.41
C ASP A 142 -22.08 26.62 -7.18
N ASP A 143 -22.46 25.34 -7.26
CA ASP A 143 -23.18 24.64 -6.19
C ASP A 143 -22.28 23.77 -5.31
N GLU A 144 -21.17 23.24 -5.83
CA GLU A 144 -20.28 22.35 -5.05
C GLU A 144 -18.81 22.42 -5.48
N CYS A 145 -17.94 22.14 -4.49
CA CYS A 145 -16.54 21.75 -4.72
C CYS A 145 -16.37 20.28 -4.33
N ARG A 146 -15.85 19.47 -5.26
CA ARG A 146 -15.68 18.02 -5.01
C ARG A 146 -14.28 17.55 -5.32
N ALA A 147 -13.75 16.67 -4.45
CA ALA A 147 -12.48 15.98 -4.65
C ALA A 147 -12.72 14.60 -5.27
N TRP A 148 -11.96 14.28 -6.31
CA TRP A 148 -11.99 13.01 -7.03
C TRP A 148 -10.66 12.30 -6.89
N ILE A 149 -10.70 11.02 -6.54
CA ILE A 149 -9.48 10.22 -6.36
C ILE A 149 -9.15 9.53 -7.68
N ILE A 150 -7.91 9.75 -8.14
CA ILE A 150 -7.33 9.12 -9.33
C ILE A 150 -5.98 8.48 -8.99
N ARG A 151 -5.44 7.70 -9.90
CA ARG A 151 -4.09 7.18 -9.76
C ARG A 151 -3.09 8.19 -10.31
N LYS A 152 -1.91 8.21 -9.74
CA LYS A 152 -0.81 9.02 -10.25
C LYS A 152 -0.39 8.48 -11.62
N GLY A 153 -0.53 9.32 -12.65
CA GLY A 153 -0.25 8.95 -14.03
C GLY A 153 -1.49 8.69 -14.89
N ASP A 154 -2.70 8.66 -14.29
CA ASP A 154 -3.93 8.65 -15.04
C ASP A 154 -3.98 9.90 -15.96
N ASP A 155 -4.38 9.70 -17.20
CA ASP A 155 -4.54 10.79 -18.16
C ASP A 155 -5.85 11.57 -17.93
N ALA A 156 -6.07 12.61 -18.74
CA ALA A 156 -7.25 13.46 -18.61
C ALA A 156 -8.56 12.72 -18.90
N VAL A 157 -8.54 11.73 -19.81
CA VAL A 157 -9.71 10.92 -20.16
C VAL A 157 -10.06 9.97 -19.04
N GLU A 158 -9.06 9.26 -18.50
CA GLU A 158 -9.22 8.37 -17.34
C GLU A 158 -9.72 9.16 -16.12
N SER A 159 -9.18 10.36 -15.90
CA SER A 159 -9.62 11.24 -14.82
C SER A 159 -11.07 11.72 -15.01
N ALA A 160 -11.45 12.12 -16.23
CA ALA A 160 -12.81 12.53 -16.55
C ALA A 160 -13.85 11.42 -16.39
N SER A 161 -13.46 10.16 -16.65
CA SER A 161 -14.33 9.00 -16.45
C SER A 161 -14.76 8.77 -14.98
N LYS A 162 -14.07 9.42 -14.02
CA LYS A 162 -14.48 9.41 -12.60
C LYS A 162 -15.63 10.36 -12.31
N ILE A 163 -15.80 11.38 -13.16
CA ILE A 163 -16.87 12.38 -13.02
C ILE A 163 -18.12 11.92 -13.76
N HIS A 164 -17.93 11.42 -14.96
CA HIS A 164 -18.98 10.95 -15.85
C HIS A 164 -18.70 9.52 -16.30
N SER A 165 -19.73 8.68 -16.26
CA SER A 165 -19.66 7.27 -16.67
C SER A 165 -19.98 7.05 -18.16
N ASP A 166 -20.08 8.14 -18.95
CA ASP A 166 -20.43 8.09 -20.38
C ASP A 166 -19.22 7.80 -21.27
#